data_395a267f636291f0df709880d30fbff5
#
_entry.id   395a267f636291f0df709880d30fbff5
#
_cell.length_a   1.000
_cell.length_b   1.000
_cell.length_c   1.000
_cell.angle_alpha   90.00
_cell.angle_beta   90.00
_cell.angle_gamma   90.00
#
_symmetry.space_group_name_H-M   'P 1'
#
loop_
_entity.id
_entity.type
_entity.pdbx_description
1 polymer ?
#
loop_
_entity_poly.entity_id
_entity_poly.type
_entity_poly.pdbx_seq_one_letter_code
_entity_poly.pdbx_strand_id
1 'polypeptide(L)'
;MENASALLGSPSIIAPGIVGRPIFRYIGRRTERVSLNRTRLISESVQFTQAGMTTYVNQVVSHIREEAHKVIVGQDEIIDQVLICLFAEGHALVEGVPGTAKTLMVKTLARIIGAAFNRIQFTPDLMPSDITGTNVFNLSASQFTLRHGPVFTDILLADEINRTPPKTQAALLEAMEERQVTIDGESHPLSPLFLVLATENPIEYEGTYPLPEAQLDRFLLKILIAYPSADQERQIVANWQAGFNARKLDAAGIRPLDDPAAIPECRAVVRRVTVDPSIQSYLVEIVRRTREHPSLMWGASPRASVALLLAAKALAAMRGRDFTTPDDVRDVVHPALRHRILLRSEAEIEGVIPDSVLDEILASVEVPR
;
A
#
# COMPACT_ATOMS: atom_id res chain seq x y z
N MET A 1 43.21 -0.26 56.23
CA MET A 1 43.21 -1.54 56.94
C MET A 1 42.55 -2.49 56.02
N GLU A 2 43.35 -3.12 55.25
CA GLU A 2 43.91 -4.49 55.34
C GLU A 2 42.83 -5.47 54.84
N ASN A 3 43.06 -6.04 53.78
CA ASN A 3 43.90 -7.14 53.24
C ASN A 3 42.98 -8.28 52.86
N ALA A 4 43.01 -8.73 51.73
CA ALA A 4 43.96 -9.53 50.94
C ALA A 4 43.42 -10.94 50.70
N SER A 5 43.48 -11.31 49.50
CA SER A 5 44.21 -12.41 48.81
C SER A 5 43.39 -13.67 48.58
N ALA A 6 43.17 -14.00 47.34
CA ALA A 6 43.94 -14.88 46.45
C ALA A 6 43.74 -16.37 46.79
N LEU A 7 43.49 -17.28 45.88
CA LEU A 7 44.29 -17.91 44.84
C LEU A 7 43.49 -19.03 44.14
N LEU A 8 43.49 -19.05 42.82
CA LEU A 8 44.02 -20.09 41.91
C LEU A 8 43.45 -21.54 42.03
N GLY A 9 43.05 -22.08 40.88
CA GLY A 9 43.11 -23.51 40.63
C GLY A 9 42.23 -24.00 39.47
N SER A 10 42.67 -23.90 38.24
CA SER A 10 42.39 -24.91 37.21
C SER A 10 43.49 -25.99 37.33
N PRO A 11 43.47 -27.17 36.70
CA PRO A 11 42.83 -27.56 35.43
C PRO A 11 42.37 -29.07 35.32
N SER A 12 42.00 -29.42 34.08
CA SER A 12 42.22 -30.70 33.33
C SER A 12 41.14 -31.78 33.37
N ILE A 13 40.62 -32.02 32.17
CA ILE A 13 40.77 -33.14 31.22
C ILE A 13 40.07 -34.45 31.63
N ILE A 14 39.17 -35.01 30.76
CA ILE A 14 39.18 -36.26 30.01
C ILE A 14 37.76 -36.63 29.60
N ALA A 15 37.47 -36.78 28.30
CA ALA A 15 36.45 -37.63 27.68
C ALA A 15 37.01 -39.07 27.61
N PRO A 16 36.35 -40.12 27.10
CA PRO A 16 35.12 -40.28 26.31
C PRO A 16 34.30 -41.54 26.69
N GLY A 17 33.27 -41.85 25.96
CA GLY A 17 32.68 -43.24 25.93
C GLY A 17 31.17 -43.22 25.60
N ILE A 18 30.75 -43.44 24.42
CA ILE A 18 30.41 -44.67 23.66
C ILE A 18 28.98 -45.20 23.96
N VAL A 19 28.15 -45.28 22.89
CA VAL A 19 27.18 -46.30 22.49
C VAL A 19 25.74 -46.23 23.00
N GLY A 20 24.84 -46.13 22.08
CA GLY A 20 23.43 -46.48 22.25
C GLY A 20 22.52 -46.07 21.12
N ARG A 21 22.57 -46.73 19.94
CA ARG A 21 21.48 -46.71 18.94
C ARG A 21 20.36 -47.63 19.36
N PRO A 22 19.12 -47.32 18.99
CA PRO A 22 18.21 -48.35 18.45
C PRO A 22 17.70 -47.90 17.06
N ILE A 23 17.96 -48.62 16.10
CA ILE A 23 17.24 -49.46 15.15
C ILE A 23 15.74 -49.17 15.11
N PHE A 24 15.32 -48.52 14.02
CA PHE A 24 14.01 -48.79 13.44
C PHE A 24 14.15 -49.20 11.97
N ARG A 25 13.63 -50.41 11.72
CA ARG A 25 13.57 -51.07 10.43
C ARG A 25 12.52 -50.44 9.52
N TYR A 26 12.94 -50.11 8.31
CA TYR A 26 12.36 -50.43 6.99
C TYR A 26 10.88 -50.86 6.91
N ILE A 27 10.12 -50.05 6.16
CA ILE A 27 9.31 -50.59 5.05
C ILE A 27 9.49 -49.59 3.89
N GLY A 28 10.09 -50.06 2.80
CA GLY A 28 10.29 -49.29 1.58
C GLY A 28 9.11 -49.41 0.63
N ARG A 29 8.96 -48.43 -0.22
CA ARG A 29 8.90 -48.53 -1.67
C ARG A 29 8.45 -47.21 -2.29
N ARG A 30 9.17 -46.79 -3.32
CA ARG A 30 8.81 -45.80 -4.35
C ARG A 30 8.83 -44.33 -3.96
N THR A 31 9.99 -43.75 -3.97
CA THR A 31 10.21 -42.35 -4.31
C THR A 31 11.50 -42.21 -5.10
N GLU A 32 11.52 -42.76 -6.29
CA GLU A 32 12.46 -42.32 -7.31
C GLU A 32 11.63 -41.79 -8.48
N ARG A 33 11.86 -40.52 -8.80
CA ARG A 33 11.50 -39.73 -9.98
C ARG A 33 10.62 -38.48 -9.77
N VAL A 34 10.88 -37.69 -8.75
CA VAL A 34 10.32 -36.32 -8.74
C VAL A 34 11.37 -35.25 -8.40
N SER A 35 12.62 -35.59 -8.13
CA SER A 35 13.63 -34.60 -7.71
C SER A 35 14.50 -34.01 -8.85
N LEU A 36 14.30 -34.41 -10.09
CA LEU A 36 15.14 -33.97 -11.22
C LEU A 36 14.52 -32.87 -12.10
N ASN A 37 13.27 -32.47 -11.85
CA ASN A 37 12.64 -31.42 -12.67
C ASN A 37 12.53 -30.06 -11.96
N ARG A 38 12.81 -29.96 -10.67
CA ARG A 38 12.79 -28.67 -9.97
C ARG A 38 14.06 -27.84 -10.15
N THR A 39 15.19 -28.48 -10.41
CA THR A 39 16.47 -27.76 -10.59
C THR A 39 16.67 -27.30 -12.05
N ARG A 40 15.89 -27.81 -13.01
CA ARG A 40 15.96 -27.39 -14.41
C ARG A 40 15.04 -26.23 -14.76
N LEU A 41 14.04 -25.94 -13.93
CA LEU A 41 13.11 -24.79 -14.10
C LEU A 41 13.62 -23.48 -13.48
N ILE A 42 14.71 -23.54 -12.71
CA ILE A 42 15.32 -22.34 -12.08
C ILE A 42 16.47 -21.77 -12.94
N SER A 43 16.93 -22.48 -13.99
CA SER A 43 18.03 -22.02 -14.83
C SER A 43 17.63 -21.48 -16.21
N GLU A 44 16.36 -21.49 -16.57
CA GLU A 44 15.83 -20.69 -17.65
C GLU A 44 15.22 -19.41 -17.04
N SER A 45 16.07 -18.55 -16.48
CA SER A 45 15.79 -17.13 -16.39
C SER A 45 15.60 -16.63 -17.82
N VAL A 46 14.35 -16.60 -18.29
CA VAL A 46 13.98 -15.82 -19.45
C VAL A 46 14.52 -14.43 -19.16
N GLN A 47 15.60 -14.04 -19.83
CA GLN A 47 16.08 -12.67 -19.83
C GLN A 47 15.02 -11.86 -20.56
N PHE A 48 13.97 -11.46 -19.85
CA PHE A 48 13.07 -10.44 -20.34
C PHE A 48 13.94 -9.22 -20.65
N THR A 49 13.94 -8.78 -21.87
CA THR A 49 14.44 -7.44 -22.21
C THR A 49 13.66 -6.44 -21.39
N GLN A 50 14.24 -5.31 -21.04
CA GLN A 50 13.59 -4.29 -20.20
C GLN A 50 12.20 -3.90 -20.76
N ALA A 51 12.08 -3.81 -22.10
CA ALA A 51 10.81 -3.63 -22.81
C ALA A 51 9.79 -4.77 -22.60
N GLY A 52 10.25 -6.02 -22.49
CA GLY A 52 9.39 -7.17 -22.18
C GLY A 52 8.85 -7.15 -20.74
N MET A 53 9.62 -6.61 -19.80
CA MET A 53 9.20 -6.50 -18.40
C MET A 53 8.10 -5.46 -18.18
N THR A 54 8.15 -4.32 -18.85
CA THR A 54 7.11 -3.28 -18.75
C THR A 54 5.84 -3.68 -19.49
N THR A 55 5.96 -4.45 -20.58
CA THR A 55 4.83 -5.10 -21.24
C THR A 55 4.10 -6.04 -20.28
N TYR A 56 4.83 -6.77 -19.44
CA TYR A 56 4.24 -7.63 -18.41
C TYR A 56 3.43 -6.84 -17.39
N VAL A 57 3.96 -5.70 -16.87
CA VAL A 57 3.20 -4.83 -15.96
C VAL A 57 1.91 -4.35 -16.60
N ASN A 58 1.96 -3.91 -17.85
CA ASN A 58 0.79 -3.47 -18.60
C ASN A 58 -0.26 -4.59 -18.75
N GLN A 59 0.17 -5.83 -19.02
CA GLN A 59 -0.72 -6.99 -19.09
C GLN A 59 -1.39 -7.29 -17.75
N VAL A 60 -0.64 -7.25 -16.64
CA VAL A 60 -1.19 -7.42 -15.29
C VAL A 60 -2.22 -6.33 -14.98
N VAL A 61 -1.92 -5.08 -15.28
CA VAL A 61 -2.84 -3.94 -15.09
C VAL A 61 -4.11 -4.11 -15.94
N SER A 62 -3.97 -4.49 -17.21
CA SER A 62 -5.10 -4.75 -18.10
C SER A 62 -6.02 -5.85 -17.58
N HIS A 63 -5.43 -6.96 -17.11
CA HIS A 63 -6.20 -8.03 -16.48
C HIS A 63 -6.94 -7.55 -15.22
N ILE A 64 -6.26 -6.78 -14.35
CA ILE A 64 -6.89 -6.24 -13.14
C ILE A 64 -8.08 -5.34 -13.49
N ARG A 65 -7.92 -4.45 -14.49
CA ARG A 65 -9.01 -3.55 -14.93
C ARG A 65 -10.18 -4.34 -15.51
N GLU A 66 -9.92 -5.30 -16.41
CA GLU A 66 -10.97 -6.14 -17.01
C GLU A 66 -11.77 -6.90 -15.95
N GLU A 67 -11.09 -7.48 -14.97
CA GLU A 67 -11.75 -8.21 -13.89
C GLU A 67 -12.50 -7.27 -12.92
N ALA A 68 -11.93 -6.07 -12.66
CA ALA A 68 -12.58 -5.07 -11.82
C ALA A 68 -13.89 -4.55 -12.45
N HIS A 69 -13.94 -4.37 -13.77
CA HIS A 69 -15.12 -3.90 -14.49
C HIS A 69 -16.32 -4.85 -14.43
N LYS A 70 -16.11 -6.12 -14.07
CA LYS A 70 -17.24 -7.05 -13.81
C LYS A 70 -18.07 -6.65 -12.59
N VAL A 71 -17.48 -5.83 -11.70
CA VAL A 71 -18.07 -5.45 -10.41
C VAL A 71 -18.20 -3.94 -10.27
N ILE A 72 -17.19 -3.21 -10.71
CA ILE A 72 -17.08 -1.75 -10.56
C ILE A 72 -17.46 -1.11 -11.90
N VAL A 73 -18.42 -0.21 -11.85
CA VAL A 73 -18.85 0.55 -13.02
C VAL A 73 -18.12 1.89 -13.04
N GLY A 74 -17.33 2.12 -14.07
CA GLY A 74 -16.47 3.29 -14.16
C GLY A 74 -15.32 3.26 -13.13
N GLN A 75 -14.88 4.43 -12.67
CA GLN A 75 -13.82 4.61 -11.67
C GLN A 75 -12.43 4.10 -12.11
N ASP A 76 -12.17 4.08 -13.42
CA ASP A 76 -10.88 3.61 -13.99
C ASP A 76 -9.70 4.37 -13.41
N GLU A 77 -9.79 5.69 -13.31
CA GLU A 77 -8.75 6.54 -12.74
C GLU A 77 -8.46 6.20 -11.28
N ILE A 78 -9.52 5.89 -10.51
CA ILE A 78 -9.38 5.51 -9.10
C ILE A 78 -8.67 4.17 -8.97
N ILE A 79 -9.05 3.19 -9.81
CA ILE A 79 -8.39 1.88 -9.88
C ILE A 79 -6.90 2.09 -10.19
N ASP A 80 -6.58 2.93 -11.17
CA ASP A 80 -5.20 3.22 -11.56
C ASP A 80 -4.40 3.86 -10.42
N GLN A 81 -4.98 4.84 -9.72
CA GLN A 81 -4.34 5.48 -8.57
C GLN A 81 -4.08 4.49 -7.42
N VAL A 82 -4.99 3.54 -7.18
CA VAL A 82 -4.77 2.46 -6.21
C VAL A 82 -3.65 1.53 -6.67
N LEU A 83 -3.60 1.18 -7.97
CA LEU A 83 -2.52 0.37 -8.53
C LEU A 83 -1.16 1.09 -8.49
N ILE A 84 -1.13 2.41 -8.71
CA ILE A 84 0.09 3.22 -8.51
C ILE A 84 0.58 3.06 -7.07
N CYS A 85 -0.30 3.21 -6.07
CA CYS A 85 0.07 3.01 -4.67
C CYS A 85 0.57 1.60 -4.39
N LEU A 86 -0.07 0.58 -4.95
CA LEU A 86 0.33 -0.82 -4.79
C LEU A 86 1.73 -1.08 -5.36
N PHE A 87 2.01 -0.60 -6.57
CA PHE A 87 3.28 -0.84 -7.26
C PHE A 87 4.42 0.04 -6.74
N ALA A 88 4.11 1.27 -6.31
CA ALA A 88 5.07 2.18 -5.68
C ALA A 88 5.30 1.89 -4.19
N GLU A 89 4.68 0.83 -3.64
CA GLU A 89 4.77 0.45 -2.22
C GLU A 89 4.32 1.57 -1.27
N GLY A 90 3.39 2.42 -1.72
CA GLY A 90 2.80 3.51 -0.95
C GLY A 90 1.42 3.15 -0.40
N HIS A 91 0.82 4.11 0.28
CA HIS A 91 -0.53 4.02 0.84
C HIS A 91 -1.41 5.15 0.27
N ALA A 92 -2.73 4.98 0.28
CA ALA A 92 -3.65 5.98 -0.24
C ALA A 92 -4.60 6.50 0.85
N LEU A 93 -4.83 7.81 0.81
CA LEU A 93 -5.95 8.46 1.49
C LEU A 93 -7.08 8.61 0.47
N VAL A 94 -8.25 8.09 0.77
CA VAL A 94 -9.40 8.08 -0.13
C VAL A 94 -10.47 8.99 0.45
N GLU A 95 -10.68 10.12 -0.20
CA GLU A 95 -11.76 11.05 0.16
C GLU A 95 -12.94 10.86 -0.77
N GLY A 96 -14.13 10.82 -0.22
CA GLY A 96 -15.33 10.73 -1.01
C GLY A 96 -16.57 10.49 -0.15
N VAL A 97 -17.71 10.85 -0.72
CA VAL A 97 -19.00 10.73 -0.04
C VAL A 97 -19.37 9.27 0.28
N PRO A 98 -20.19 9.03 1.31
CA PRO A 98 -20.72 7.70 1.60
C PRO A 98 -21.45 7.10 0.41
N GLY A 99 -21.40 5.78 0.25
CA GLY A 99 -22.15 5.08 -0.80
C GLY A 99 -21.44 4.98 -2.16
N THR A 100 -20.24 5.52 -2.34
CA THR A 100 -19.49 5.45 -3.61
C THR A 100 -18.71 4.14 -3.81
N ALA A 101 -19.14 3.06 -3.17
CA ALA A 101 -18.59 1.71 -3.33
C ALA A 101 -17.10 1.53 -2.95
N LYS A 102 -16.51 2.41 -2.12
CA LYS A 102 -15.11 2.32 -1.66
C LYS A 102 -14.73 0.92 -1.17
N THR A 103 -15.51 0.37 -0.24
CA THR A 103 -15.28 -0.97 0.31
C THR A 103 -15.39 -2.08 -0.75
N LEU A 104 -16.34 -1.95 -1.68
CA LEU A 104 -16.52 -2.92 -2.77
C LEU A 104 -15.30 -2.92 -3.69
N MET A 105 -14.82 -1.76 -4.08
CA MET A 105 -13.63 -1.59 -4.93
C MET A 105 -12.40 -2.25 -4.30
N VAL A 106 -12.10 -1.93 -3.03
CA VAL A 106 -10.93 -2.50 -2.35
C VAL A 106 -11.01 -4.01 -2.21
N LYS A 107 -12.20 -4.55 -1.85
CA LYS A 107 -12.44 -6.00 -1.81
C LYS A 107 -12.26 -6.67 -3.16
N THR A 108 -12.74 -6.02 -4.22
CA THR A 108 -12.63 -6.53 -5.59
C THR A 108 -11.17 -6.60 -6.00
N LEU A 109 -10.40 -5.52 -5.79
CA LEU A 109 -8.97 -5.49 -6.10
C LEU A 109 -8.18 -6.53 -5.28
N ALA A 110 -8.43 -6.63 -3.98
CA ALA A 110 -7.79 -7.63 -3.13
C ALA A 110 -8.03 -9.06 -3.66
N ARG A 111 -9.27 -9.34 -4.09
CA ARG A 111 -9.62 -10.65 -4.66
C ARG A 111 -8.93 -10.92 -5.98
N ILE A 112 -8.86 -9.94 -6.89
CA ILE A 112 -8.17 -10.09 -8.19
C ILE A 112 -6.69 -10.35 -7.97
N ILE A 113 -6.08 -9.65 -7.02
CA ILE A 113 -4.65 -9.78 -6.69
C ILE A 113 -4.35 -11.09 -5.93
N GLY A 114 -5.37 -11.72 -5.33
CA GLY A 114 -5.19 -12.88 -4.44
C GLY A 114 -4.65 -12.48 -3.07
N ALA A 115 -4.83 -11.22 -2.66
CA ALA A 115 -4.31 -10.67 -1.42
C ALA A 115 -5.29 -10.85 -0.25
N ALA A 116 -4.75 -11.05 0.96
CA ALA A 116 -5.54 -11.03 2.19
C ALA A 116 -6.10 -9.61 2.42
N PHE A 117 -7.37 -9.53 2.81
CA PHE A 117 -8.07 -8.27 3.01
C PHE A 117 -8.68 -8.20 4.40
N ASN A 118 -8.42 -7.08 5.10
CA ASN A 118 -9.12 -6.71 6.32
C ASN A 118 -9.73 -5.31 6.22
N ARG A 119 -10.78 -5.06 6.99
CA ARG A 119 -11.39 -3.74 7.16
C ARG A 119 -11.46 -3.40 8.63
N ILE A 120 -11.08 -2.19 8.97
CA ILE A 120 -11.29 -1.58 10.29
C ILE A 120 -12.22 -0.40 10.08
N GLN A 121 -13.31 -0.34 10.86
CA GLN A 121 -14.12 0.86 11.00
C GLN A 121 -13.57 1.65 12.18
N PHE A 122 -13.11 2.85 11.92
CA PHE A 122 -12.60 3.74 12.96
C PHE A 122 -13.76 4.40 13.71
N THR A 123 -13.76 4.26 15.04
CA THR A 123 -14.77 4.79 15.95
C THR A 123 -14.07 5.53 17.11
N PRO A 124 -14.74 6.45 17.79
CA PRO A 124 -14.12 7.24 18.87
C PRO A 124 -13.55 6.40 20.02
N ASP A 125 -14.06 5.20 20.23
CA ASP A 125 -13.67 4.26 21.29
C ASP A 125 -12.61 3.23 20.85
N LEU A 126 -12.20 3.22 19.56
CA LEU A 126 -11.20 2.30 19.05
C LEU A 126 -9.82 2.57 19.69
N MET A 127 -9.20 1.51 20.19
CA MET A 127 -7.88 1.57 20.83
C MET A 127 -6.76 1.15 19.86
N PRO A 128 -5.50 1.61 20.06
CA PRO A 128 -4.35 1.17 19.30
C PRO A 128 -4.20 -0.35 19.23
N SER A 129 -4.44 -1.05 20.35
CA SER A 129 -4.38 -2.52 20.45
C SER A 129 -5.43 -3.24 19.59
N ASP A 130 -6.55 -2.58 19.27
CA ASP A 130 -7.56 -3.14 18.38
C ASP A 130 -7.08 -3.18 16.92
N ILE A 131 -6.11 -2.33 16.59
CA ILE A 131 -5.47 -2.26 15.26
C ILE A 131 -4.28 -3.21 15.20
N THR A 132 -3.35 -3.12 16.17
CA THR A 132 -2.07 -3.84 16.16
C THR A 132 -2.17 -5.25 16.74
N GLY A 133 -3.14 -5.49 17.61
CA GLY A 133 -3.22 -6.72 18.39
C GLY A 133 -2.61 -6.59 19.78
N THR A 134 -2.67 -7.65 20.53
CA THR A 134 -2.21 -7.69 21.93
C THR A 134 -1.84 -9.12 22.35
N ASN A 135 -0.98 -9.25 23.35
CA ASN A 135 -0.73 -10.52 23.99
C ASN A 135 -1.87 -10.88 24.96
N VAL A 136 -2.44 -12.06 24.81
CA VAL A 136 -3.50 -12.59 25.66
C VAL A 136 -2.97 -13.77 26.44
N PHE A 137 -3.18 -13.77 27.77
CA PHE A 137 -2.80 -14.92 28.59
C PHE A 137 -3.75 -16.10 28.36
N ASN A 138 -3.22 -17.19 27.82
CA ASN A 138 -3.95 -18.42 27.62
C ASN A 138 -3.89 -19.27 28.91
N LEU A 139 -4.99 -19.32 29.63
CA LEU A 139 -5.08 -20.09 30.88
C LEU A 139 -4.80 -21.58 30.70
N SER A 140 -5.23 -22.15 29.58
CA SER A 140 -5.06 -23.60 29.32
C SER A 140 -3.61 -23.97 29.03
N ALA A 141 -2.86 -23.08 28.39
CA ALA A 141 -1.46 -23.29 28.06
C ALA A 141 -0.51 -22.62 29.05
N SER A 142 -1.02 -21.86 30.04
CA SER A 142 -0.26 -21.05 31.00
C SER A 142 0.82 -20.18 30.37
N GLN A 143 0.52 -19.59 29.18
CA GLN A 143 1.45 -18.76 28.43
C GLN A 143 0.73 -17.59 27.73
N PHE A 144 1.47 -16.53 27.45
CA PHE A 144 0.99 -15.46 26.60
C PHE A 144 1.00 -15.91 25.14
N THR A 145 -0.07 -15.59 24.43
CA THR A 145 -0.19 -15.83 22.98
C THR A 145 -0.54 -14.51 22.29
N LEU A 146 0.19 -14.17 21.25
CA LEU A 146 -0.11 -13.00 20.45
C LEU A 146 -1.41 -13.21 19.69
N ARG A 147 -2.36 -12.31 19.92
CA ARG A 147 -3.55 -12.17 19.08
C ARG A 147 -3.29 -11.05 18.09
N HIS A 148 -3.08 -11.42 16.84
CA HIS A 148 -2.85 -10.47 15.75
C HIS A 148 -4.06 -9.56 15.57
N GLY A 149 -3.78 -8.26 15.43
CA GLY A 149 -4.78 -7.27 15.04
C GLY A 149 -5.02 -7.30 13.51
N PRO A 150 -6.04 -6.58 13.03
CA PRO A 150 -6.40 -6.53 11.62
C PRO A 150 -5.32 -5.92 10.71
N VAL A 151 -4.31 -5.25 11.25
CA VAL A 151 -3.16 -4.72 10.50
C VAL A 151 -2.30 -5.84 9.88
N PHE A 152 -2.35 -7.05 10.41
CA PHE A 152 -1.67 -8.22 9.83
C PHE A 152 -2.46 -8.77 8.63
N THR A 153 -2.36 -8.06 7.53
CA THR A 153 -3.02 -8.37 6.26
C THR A 153 -2.20 -7.79 5.10
N ASP A 154 -2.56 -8.12 3.86
CA ASP A 154 -1.93 -7.53 2.67
C ASP A 154 -2.58 -6.19 2.32
N ILE A 155 -3.90 -6.13 2.32
CA ILE A 155 -4.65 -4.91 2.01
C ILE A 155 -5.58 -4.59 3.18
N LEU A 156 -5.37 -3.41 3.76
CA LEU A 156 -6.18 -2.90 4.86
C LEU A 156 -7.02 -1.71 4.40
N LEU A 157 -8.33 -1.80 4.57
CA LEU A 157 -9.22 -0.65 4.48
C LEU A 157 -9.43 -0.07 5.88
N ALA A 158 -8.85 1.10 6.14
CA ALA A 158 -9.05 1.88 7.36
C ALA A 158 -10.18 2.89 7.12
N ASP A 159 -11.40 2.52 7.47
CA ASP A 159 -12.60 3.29 7.11
C ASP A 159 -12.88 4.36 8.16
N GLU A 160 -13.04 5.62 7.70
CA GLU A 160 -13.29 6.82 8.52
C GLU A 160 -12.21 7.08 9.57
N ILE A 161 -10.93 7.12 9.14
CA ILE A 161 -9.76 7.27 10.04
C ILE A 161 -9.85 8.53 10.91
N ASN A 162 -10.51 9.58 10.43
CA ASN A 162 -10.69 10.83 11.14
C ASN A 162 -11.72 10.78 12.29
N ARG A 163 -12.41 9.65 12.50
CA ARG A 163 -13.33 9.47 13.65
C ARG A 163 -12.67 9.02 14.95
N THR A 164 -11.38 8.75 14.91
CA THR A 164 -10.65 8.18 16.05
C THR A 164 -9.64 9.19 16.61
N PRO A 165 -9.40 9.22 17.93
CA PRO A 165 -8.41 10.11 18.52
C PRO A 165 -7.00 9.94 17.93
N PRO A 166 -6.17 10.99 17.95
CA PRO A 166 -4.84 11.01 17.34
C PRO A 166 -3.91 9.86 17.76
N LYS A 167 -4.05 9.37 19.01
CA LYS A 167 -3.24 8.25 19.51
C LYS A 167 -3.48 6.95 18.73
N THR A 168 -4.72 6.68 18.37
CA THR A 168 -5.10 5.48 17.61
C THR A 168 -4.75 5.64 16.14
N GLN A 169 -4.93 6.84 15.55
CA GLN A 169 -4.45 7.17 14.21
C GLN A 169 -2.93 6.94 14.10
N ALA A 170 -2.16 7.41 15.09
CA ALA A 170 -0.70 7.28 15.12
C ALA A 170 -0.24 5.82 15.05
N ALA A 171 -0.94 4.89 15.69
CA ALA A 171 -0.58 3.47 15.64
C ALA A 171 -0.67 2.88 14.23
N LEU A 172 -1.70 3.25 13.44
CA LEU A 172 -1.79 2.83 12.05
C LEU A 172 -0.72 3.50 11.19
N LEU A 173 -0.50 4.80 11.38
CA LEU A 173 0.47 5.57 10.60
C LEU A 173 1.92 5.14 10.88
N GLU A 174 2.23 4.69 12.09
CA GLU A 174 3.51 4.07 12.43
C GLU A 174 3.67 2.72 11.71
N ALA A 175 2.66 1.87 11.75
CA ALA A 175 2.65 0.59 11.04
C ALA A 175 2.83 0.76 9.53
N MET A 176 2.26 1.84 8.94
CA MET A 176 2.44 2.18 7.52
C MET A 176 3.89 2.56 7.19
N GLU A 177 4.53 3.36 8.02
CA GLU A 177 5.88 3.87 7.77
C GLU A 177 6.95 2.81 8.04
N GLU A 178 6.86 2.13 9.19
CA GLU A 178 7.86 1.16 9.64
C GLU A 178 7.67 -0.24 9.05
N ARG A 179 6.51 -0.52 8.42
CA ARG A 179 6.10 -1.85 7.92
C ARG A 179 6.23 -2.96 8.96
N GLN A 180 6.10 -2.58 10.21
CA GLN A 180 6.08 -3.46 11.38
C GLN A 180 5.24 -2.82 12.49
N VAL A 181 4.86 -3.62 13.46
CA VAL A 181 4.24 -3.14 14.70
C VAL A 181 5.02 -3.65 15.90
N THR A 182 5.09 -2.85 16.95
CA THR A 182 5.72 -3.23 18.22
C THR A 182 4.65 -3.55 19.24
N ILE A 183 4.65 -4.79 19.77
CA ILE A 183 3.70 -5.28 20.77
C ILE A 183 4.51 -5.77 21.97
N ASP A 184 4.30 -5.17 23.14
CA ASP A 184 5.01 -5.51 24.38
C ASP A 184 6.55 -5.52 24.23
N GLY A 185 7.10 -4.65 23.38
CA GLY A 185 8.53 -4.52 23.14
C GLY A 185 9.09 -5.45 22.05
N GLU A 186 8.28 -6.32 21.46
CA GLU A 186 8.65 -7.16 20.34
C GLU A 186 8.15 -6.59 19.02
N SER A 187 9.03 -6.54 18.00
CA SER A 187 8.69 -6.06 16.66
C SER A 187 8.20 -7.21 15.78
N HIS A 188 7.04 -7.01 15.19
CA HIS A 188 6.39 -7.97 14.30
C HIS A 188 6.27 -7.38 12.90
N PRO A 189 6.95 -7.95 11.88
CA PRO A 189 6.89 -7.44 10.51
C PRO A 189 5.50 -7.64 9.91
N LEU A 190 5.07 -6.70 9.09
CA LEU A 190 3.85 -6.79 8.31
C LEU A 190 4.11 -7.45 6.95
N SER A 191 3.03 -7.73 6.22
CA SER A 191 3.14 -8.31 4.88
C SER A 191 4.00 -7.43 3.94
N PRO A 192 4.85 -8.02 3.09
CA PRO A 192 5.52 -7.28 2.02
C PRO A 192 4.56 -6.56 1.07
N LEU A 193 3.33 -7.04 0.94
CA LEU A 193 2.28 -6.41 0.13
C LEU A 193 1.47 -5.36 0.89
N PHE A 194 1.78 -5.10 2.17
CA PHE A 194 0.97 -4.24 3.01
C PHE A 194 0.65 -2.89 2.37
N LEU A 195 -0.63 -2.73 2.03
CA LEU A 195 -1.23 -1.52 1.46
C LEU A 195 -2.38 -1.06 2.35
N VAL A 196 -2.34 0.18 2.79
CA VAL A 196 -3.45 0.81 3.50
C VAL A 196 -4.18 1.76 2.56
N LEU A 197 -5.50 1.59 2.51
CA LEU A 197 -6.41 2.58 1.95
C LEU A 197 -7.21 3.15 3.13
N ALA A 198 -6.85 4.35 3.57
CA ALA A 198 -7.57 5.05 4.62
C ALA A 198 -8.67 5.90 4.00
N THR A 199 -9.87 5.91 4.57
CA THR A 199 -10.95 6.76 4.05
C THR A 199 -11.23 7.92 5.00
N GLU A 200 -11.59 9.06 4.41
CA GLU A 200 -12.16 10.21 5.10
C GLU A 200 -13.52 10.55 4.48
N ASN A 201 -14.41 11.02 5.34
CA ASN A 201 -15.70 11.57 4.90
C ASN A 201 -15.66 13.09 5.05
N PRO A 202 -15.66 13.86 3.95
CA PRO A 202 -15.54 15.30 4.00
C PRO A 202 -16.78 16.02 4.55
N ILE A 203 -17.93 15.32 4.66
CA ILE A 203 -19.20 15.92 5.06
C ILE A 203 -19.38 15.90 6.58
N GLU A 204 -18.70 15.02 7.30
CA GLU A 204 -18.85 14.85 8.73
C GLU A 204 -17.77 15.64 9.47
N TYR A 205 -18.16 16.80 9.99
CA TYR A 205 -17.28 17.65 10.81
C TYR A 205 -17.43 17.39 12.32
N GLU A 206 -18.60 16.95 12.76
CA GLU A 206 -18.90 16.78 14.20
C GLU A 206 -18.33 15.45 14.71
N GLY A 207 -17.52 15.53 15.77
CA GLY A 207 -16.87 14.35 16.37
C GLY A 207 -15.69 13.78 15.56
N THR A 208 -15.09 14.55 14.65
CA THR A 208 -13.91 14.14 13.88
C THR A 208 -12.62 14.76 14.43
N TYR A 209 -11.52 14.05 14.20
CA TYR A 209 -10.15 14.46 14.49
C TYR A 209 -9.38 14.49 13.18
N PRO A 210 -9.23 15.67 12.54
CA PRO A 210 -8.50 15.75 11.27
C PRO A 210 -7.05 15.27 11.45
N LEU A 211 -6.53 14.64 10.40
CA LEU A 211 -5.13 14.23 10.36
C LEU A 211 -4.24 15.49 10.25
N PRO A 212 -3.22 15.64 11.11
CA PRO A 212 -2.22 16.69 10.93
C PRO A 212 -1.47 16.57 9.60
N GLU A 213 -1.01 17.68 9.04
CA GLU A 213 -0.32 17.73 7.74
C GLU A 213 0.90 16.81 7.70
N ALA A 214 1.66 16.71 8.80
CA ALA A 214 2.80 15.81 8.90
C ALA A 214 2.41 14.32 8.83
N GLN A 215 1.17 13.98 9.13
CA GLN A 215 0.63 12.63 9.03
C GLN A 215 0.06 12.36 7.64
N LEU A 216 -0.55 13.36 7.01
CA LEU A 216 -1.02 13.31 5.63
C LEU A 216 0.12 13.02 4.65
N ASP A 217 1.32 13.57 4.89
CA ASP A 217 2.51 13.38 4.05
C ASP A 217 2.99 11.90 3.96
N ARG A 218 2.47 11.02 4.82
CA ARG A 218 2.75 9.56 4.78
C ARG A 218 1.96 8.82 3.70
N PHE A 219 0.83 9.38 3.24
CA PHE A 219 0.08 8.82 2.13
C PHE A 219 0.72 9.21 0.80
N LEU A 220 0.95 8.24 -0.08
CA LEU A 220 1.52 8.50 -1.40
C LEU A 220 0.58 9.36 -2.25
N LEU A 221 -0.69 8.98 -2.31
CA LEU A 221 -1.73 9.67 -3.06
C LEU A 221 -2.94 9.98 -2.18
N LYS A 222 -3.58 11.13 -2.43
CA LYS A 222 -4.96 11.42 -2.00
C LYS A 222 -5.89 11.27 -3.19
N ILE A 223 -6.76 10.28 -3.12
CA ILE A 223 -7.69 9.85 -4.18
C ILE A 223 -9.06 10.46 -3.88
N LEU A 224 -9.61 11.21 -4.81
CA LEU A 224 -10.94 11.78 -4.70
C LEU A 224 -11.95 10.91 -5.44
N ILE A 225 -12.98 10.45 -4.74
CA ILE A 225 -14.07 9.68 -5.34
C ILE A 225 -15.31 10.55 -5.46
N ALA A 226 -15.64 10.94 -6.70
CA ALA A 226 -16.86 11.64 -7.02
C ALA A 226 -18.07 10.70 -7.13
N TYR A 227 -19.26 11.28 -7.19
CA TYR A 227 -20.46 10.52 -7.59
C TYR A 227 -20.33 9.98 -9.01
N PRO A 228 -20.89 8.80 -9.29
CA PRO A 228 -20.95 8.27 -10.65
C PRO A 228 -21.77 9.19 -11.57
N SER A 229 -21.48 9.15 -12.86
CA SER A 229 -22.29 9.84 -13.87
C SER A 229 -23.69 9.19 -13.99
N ALA A 230 -24.65 9.90 -14.57
CA ALA A 230 -26.00 9.36 -14.77
C ALA A 230 -26.03 8.05 -15.60
N ASP A 231 -25.08 7.89 -16.53
CA ASP A 231 -24.96 6.65 -17.32
C ASP A 231 -24.40 5.51 -16.48
N GLN A 232 -23.39 5.80 -15.63
CA GLN A 232 -22.85 4.83 -14.69
C GLN A 232 -23.89 4.41 -13.64
N GLU A 233 -24.69 5.33 -13.12
CA GLU A 233 -25.79 4.99 -12.19
C GLU A 233 -26.83 4.09 -12.87
N ARG A 234 -27.22 4.38 -14.11
CA ARG A 234 -28.11 3.51 -14.87
C ARG A 234 -27.54 2.10 -15.04
N GLN A 235 -26.26 2.00 -15.32
CA GLN A 235 -25.58 0.70 -15.43
C GLN A 235 -25.56 -0.05 -14.10
N ILE A 236 -25.30 0.64 -12.98
CA ILE A 236 -25.37 0.05 -11.63
C ILE A 236 -26.77 -0.52 -11.37
N VAL A 237 -27.83 0.23 -11.66
CA VAL A 237 -29.20 -0.22 -11.48
C VAL A 237 -29.50 -1.42 -12.39
N ALA A 238 -29.07 -1.39 -13.66
CA ALA A 238 -29.22 -2.50 -14.59
C ALA A 238 -28.52 -3.77 -14.11
N ASN A 239 -27.30 -3.66 -13.57
CA ASN A 239 -26.56 -4.78 -13.01
C ASN A 239 -27.30 -5.41 -11.80
N TRP A 240 -27.86 -4.57 -10.91
CA TRP A 240 -28.70 -5.05 -9.81
C TRP A 240 -29.96 -5.77 -10.30
N GLN A 241 -30.64 -5.23 -11.31
CA GLN A 241 -31.80 -5.86 -11.95
C GLN A 241 -31.44 -7.21 -12.58
N ALA A 242 -30.20 -7.33 -13.12
CA ALA A 242 -29.68 -8.58 -13.70
C ALA A 242 -29.21 -9.59 -12.63
N GLY A 243 -29.34 -9.28 -11.34
CA GLY A 243 -29.01 -10.20 -10.23
C GLY A 243 -27.60 -10.02 -9.63
N PHE A 244 -26.88 -8.96 -9.98
CA PHE A 244 -25.62 -8.64 -9.31
C PHE A 244 -25.82 -8.43 -7.80
N ASN A 245 -24.94 -9.02 -7.01
CA ASN A 245 -24.96 -8.87 -5.56
C ASN A 245 -23.55 -8.60 -5.01
N ALA A 246 -23.32 -7.37 -4.58
CA ALA A 246 -22.04 -6.92 -4.00
C ALA A 246 -21.60 -7.72 -2.77
N ARG A 247 -22.53 -8.43 -2.07
CA ARG A 247 -22.20 -9.30 -0.93
C ARG A 247 -21.69 -10.69 -1.35
N LYS A 248 -21.89 -11.06 -2.63
CA LYS A 248 -21.53 -12.36 -3.21
C LYS A 248 -20.54 -12.19 -4.35
N LEU A 249 -19.36 -11.60 -4.07
CA LEU A 249 -18.32 -11.41 -5.07
C LEU A 249 -17.85 -12.73 -5.73
N ASP A 250 -18.02 -13.87 -5.02
CA ASP A 250 -17.74 -15.20 -5.59
C ASP A 250 -18.58 -15.50 -6.82
N ALA A 251 -19.82 -14.98 -6.88
CA ALA A 251 -20.72 -15.16 -8.01
C ALA A 251 -20.43 -14.20 -9.17
N ALA A 252 -19.59 -13.18 -8.99
CA ALA A 252 -19.27 -12.19 -10.03
C ALA A 252 -18.31 -12.73 -11.12
N GLY A 253 -17.81 -13.95 -10.97
CA GLY A 253 -16.91 -14.57 -11.96
C GLY A 253 -15.55 -13.87 -12.08
N ILE A 254 -15.08 -13.26 -11.00
CA ILE A 254 -13.75 -12.65 -10.94
C ILE A 254 -12.69 -13.73 -11.00
N ARG A 255 -11.72 -13.57 -11.90
CA ARG A 255 -10.54 -14.44 -12.01
C ARG A 255 -9.37 -13.75 -11.32
N PRO A 256 -8.81 -14.32 -10.23
CA PRO A 256 -7.59 -13.82 -9.63
C PRO A 256 -6.41 -13.89 -10.59
N LEU A 257 -5.35 -13.15 -10.29
CA LEU A 257 -4.06 -13.35 -10.94
C LEU A 257 -3.59 -14.79 -10.69
N ASP A 258 -3.16 -15.46 -11.76
CA ASP A 258 -2.72 -16.86 -11.69
C ASP A 258 -1.39 -17.02 -10.93
N ASP A 259 -0.55 -15.97 -10.95
CA ASP A 259 0.76 -15.98 -10.33
C ASP A 259 0.79 -15.11 -9.06
N PRO A 260 1.00 -15.69 -7.87
CA PRO A 260 1.18 -14.93 -6.62
C PRO A 260 2.40 -14.00 -6.65
N ALA A 261 3.39 -14.23 -7.52
CA ALA A 261 4.57 -13.39 -7.67
C ALA A 261 4.31 -12.15 -8.56
N ALA A 262 3.16 -12.06 -9.23
CA ALA A 262 2.88 -10.99 -10.19
C ALA A 262 3.06 -9.59 -9.61
N ILE A 263 2.56 -9.33 -8.40
CA ILE A 263 2.71 -8.00 -7.77
C ILE A 263 4.16 -7.72 -7.34
N PRO A 264 4.87 -8.62 -6.64
CA PRO A 264 6.31 -8.46 -6.38
C PRO A 264 7.14 -8.23 -7.65
N GLU A 265 6.86 -8.92 -8.74
CA GLU A 265 7.54 -8.75 -10.02
C GLU A 265 7.25 -7.37 -10.64
N CYS A 266 5.98 -6.93 -10.65
CA CYS A 266 5.61 -5.58 -11.09
C CYS A 266 6.37 -4.51 -10.29
N ARG A 267 6.47 -4.64 -8.96
CA ARG A 267 7.26 -3.74 -8.11
C ARG A 267 8.73 -3.72 -8.49
N ALA A 268 9.31 -4.89 -8.78
CA ALA A 268 10.71 -4.98 -9.22
C ALA A 268 10.93 -4.28 -10.56
N VAL A 269 9.98 -4.35 -11.49
CA VAL A 269 10.01 -3.62 -12.77
C VAL A 269 9.91 -2.11 -12.53
N VAL A 270 8.95 -1.64 -11.72
CA VAL A 270 8.77 -0.22 -11.40
C VAL A 270 10.04 0.38 -10.80
N ARG A 271 10.73 -0.34 -9.91
CA ARG A 271 12.01 0.14 -9.35
C ARG A 271 13.06 0.40 -10.42
N ARG A 272 13.04 -0.34 -11.55
CA ARG A 272 14.01 -0.23 -12.66
C ARG A 272 13.64 0.82 -13.71
N VAL A 273 12.43 1.37 -13.69
CA VAL A 273 12.02 2.45 -14.59
C VAL A 273 13.00 3.61 -14.48
N THR A 274 13.54 4.04 -15.61
CA THR A 274 14.53 5.12 -15.66
C THR A 274 13.86 6.48 -15.61
N VAL A 275 14.53 7.43 -14.97
CA VAL A 275 14.08 8.83 -14.88
C VAL A 275 15.24 9.73 -15.31
N ASP A 276 15.07 10.41 -16.42
CA ASP A 276 16.07 11.33 -16.93
C ASP A 276 16.33 12.49 -15.94
N PRO A 277 17.57 13.00 -15.79
CA PRO A 277 17.86 14.15 -14.94
C PRO A 277 17.00 15.40 -15.21
N SER A 278 16.57 15.60 -16.46
CA SER A 278 15.67 16.70 -16.81
C SER A 278 14.29 16.53 -16.19
N ILE A 279 13.76 15.29 -16.18
CA ILE A 279 12.49 14.94 -15.51
C ILE A 279 12.64 15.07 -13.97
N GLN A 280 13.79 14.66 -13.41
CA GLN A 280 14.05 14.86 -11.98
C GLN A 280 14.05 16.36 -11.63
N SER A 281 14.67 17.19 -12.46
CA SER A 281 14.66 18.64 -12.26
C SER A 281 13.25 19.23 -12.38
N TYR A 282 12.46 18.75 -13.34
CA TYR A 282 11.09 19.17 -13.56
C TYR A 282 10.18 18.88 -12.36
N LEU A 283 10.20 17.65 -11.82
CA LEU A 283 9.38 17.32 -10.65
C LEU A 283 9.82 18.08 -9.39
N VAL A 284 11.13 18.35 -9.22
CA VAL A 284 11.63 19.16 -8.12
C VAL A 284 11.17 20.59 -8.25
N GLU A 285 11.20 21.16 -9.48
CA GLU A 285 10.75 22.53 -9.71
C GLU A 285 9.25 22.69 -9.42
N ILE A 286 8.39 21.73 -9.84
CA ILE A 286 6.96 21.73 -9.49
C ILE A 286 6.79 21.82 -7.97
N VAL A 287 7.49 20.97 -7.20
CA VAL A 287 7.38 20.95 -5.74
C VAL A 287 7.91 22.26 -5.13
N ARG A 288 8.99 22.82 -5.65
CA ARG A 288 9.54 24.10 -5.17
C ARG A 288 8.58 25.25 -5.39
N ARG A 289 7.91 25.32 -6.56
CA ARG A 289 6.91 26.34 -6.88
C ARG A 289 5.76 26.36 -5.89
N THR A 290 5.38 25.21 -5.31
CA THR A 290 4.36 25.19 -4.26
C THR A 290 4.76 26.04 -3.05
N ARG A 291 6.05 26.15 -2.73
CA ARG A 291 6.54 26.92 -1.57
C ARG A 291 6.59 28.43 -1.81
N GLU A 292 6.52 28.84 -3.06
CA GLU A 292 6.60 30.24 -3.49
C GLU A 292 5.25 30.81 -3.93
N HIS A 293 4.22 29.95 -4.02
CA HIS A 293 2.91 30.33 -4.52
C HIS A 293 2.15 31.23 -3.51
N PRO A 294 1.61 32.39 -3.97
CA PRO A 294 1.01 33.39 -3.07
C PRO A 294 -0.23 32.88 -2.33
N SER A 295 -1.02 31.99 -2.93
CA SER A 295 -2.23 31.42 -2.33
C SER A 295 -1.94 30.34 -1.30
N LEU A 296 -0.67 29.88 -1.15
CA LEU A 296 -0.30 28.84 -0.21
C LEU A 296 0.30 29.41 1.08
N MET A 297 -0.16 28.89 2.21
CA MET A 297 0.45 29.11 3.52
C MET A 297 1.65 28.17 3.69
N TRP A 298 1.49 26.89 3.26
CA TRP A 298 2.55 25.90 3.28
C TRP A 298 2.60 25.14 1.94
N GLY A 299 3.79 25.11 1.33
CA GLY A 299 4.07 24.29 0.16
C GLY A 299 4.55 22.88 0.54
N ALA A 300 4.62 22.01 -0.45
CA ALA A 300 4.96 20.62 -0.28
C ALA A 300 6.41 20.38 0.21
N SER A 301 6.61 19.34 1.02
CA SER A 301 7.89 18.94 1.59
C SER A 301 8.81 18.29 0.53
N PRO A 302 10.12 18.08 0.79
CA PRO A 302 10.97 17.27 -0.09
C PRO A 302 10.48 15.83 -0.27
N ARG A 303 9.72 15.27 0.69
CA ARG A 303 9.07 13.97 0.60
C ARG A 303 8.10 13.89 -0.57
N ALA A 304 7.45 15.01 -0.90
CA ALA A 304 6.57 15.14 -2.06
C ALA A 304 7.31 14.91 -3.40
N SER A 305 8.57 15.36 -3.53
CA SER A 305 9.37 15.09 -4.73
C SER A 305 9.62 13.59 -4.91
N VAL A 306 9.87 12.87 -3.81
CA VAL A 306 10.03 11.41 -3.83
C VAL A 306 8.70 10.74 -4.16
N ALA A 307 7.59 11.22 -3.61
CA ALA A 307 6.25 10.68 -3.91
C ALA A 307 5.90 10.83 -5.39
N LEU A 308 6.14 12.01 -5.99
CA LEU A 308 5.95 12.23 -7.43
C LEU A 308 6.82 11.30 -8.26
N LEU A 309 8.10 11.13 -7.90
CA LEU A 309 9.03 10.23 -8.58
C LEU A 309 8.50 8.80 -8.58
N LEU A 310 8.10 8.28 -7.42
CA LEU A 310 7.61 6.91 -7.27
C LEU A 310 6.29 6.70 -8.03
N ALA A 311 5.36 7.64 -7.93
CA ALA A 311 4.08 7.57 -8.63
C ALA A 311 4.26 7.64 -10.16
N ALA A 312 5.11 8.54 -10.67
CA ALA A 312 5.40 8.66 -12.09
C ALA A 312 6.07 7.39 -12.66
N LYS A 313 7.01 6.77 -11.93
CA LYS A 313 7.61 5.48 -12.31
C LYS A 313 6.58 4.37 -12.39
N ALA A 314 5.69 4.28 -11.41
CA ALA A 314 4.62 3.29 -11.41
C ALA A 314 3.69 3.48 -12.61
N LEU A 315 3.27 4.73 -12.89
CA LEU A 315 2.40 5.05 -14.02
C LEU A 315 3.08 4.75 -15.36
N ALA A 316 4.36 5.09 -15.54
CA ALA A 316 5.12 4.77 -16.75
C ALA A 316 5.17 3.25 -17.01
N ALA A 317 5.45 2.44 -15.97
CA ALA A 317 5.44 0.98 -16.06
C ALA A 317 4.05 0.43 -16.40
N MET A 318 2.98 0.96 -15.79
CA MET A 318 1.59 0.59 -16.09
C MET A 318 1.22 0.87 -17.55
N ARG A 319 1.82 1.91 -18.13
CA ARG A 319 1.70 2.28 -19.55
C ARG A 319 2.64 1.49 -20.48
N GLY A 320 3.37 0.53 -19.95
CA GLY A 320 4.28 -0.34 -20.73
C GLY A 320 5.60 0.31 -21.10
N ARG A 321 6.02 1.39 -20.42
CA ARG A 321 7.28 2.12 -20.68
C ARG A 321 8.31 1.88 -19.57
N ASP A 322 9.57 1.79 -19.92
CA ASP A 322 10.71 1.61 -19.02
C ASP A 322 11.42 2.95 -18.68
N PHE A 323 10.80 4.06 -19.07
CA PHE A 323 11.22 5.42 -18.75
C PHE A 323 9.99 6.30 -18.46
N THR A 324 10.19 7.31 -17.63
CA THR A 324 9.17 8.33 -17.33
C THR A 324 9.20 9.47 -18.35
N THR A 325 8.02 10.04 -18.59
CA THR A 325 7.83 11.25 -19.41
C THR A 325 7.32 12.40 -18.55
N PRO A 326 7.41 13.66 -19.01
CA PRO A 326 6.77 14.78 -18.32
C PRO A 326 5.27 14.58 -18.07
N ASP A 327 4.57 13.92 -19.01
CA ASP A 327 3.14 13.66 -18.89
C ASP A 327 2.84 12.70 -17.70
N ASP A 328 3.70 11.70 -17.45
CA ASP A 328 3.53 10.83 -16.29
C ASP A 328 3.64 11.59 -14.97
N VAL A 329 4.53 12.58 -14.91
CA VAL A 329 4.65 13.48 -13.75
C VAL A 329 3.39 14.32 -13.60
N ARG A 330 2.91 14.93 -14.70
CA ARG A 330 1.72 15.80 -14.69
C ARG A 330 0.47 15.07 -14.23
N ASP A 331 0.26 13.87 -14.72
CA ASP A 331 -0.93 13.05 -14.40
C ASP A 331 -1.00 12.65 -12.92
N VAL A 332 0.14 12.60 -12.23
CA VAL A 332 0.16 12.25 -10.80
C VAL A 332 0.32 13.43 -9.85
N VAL A 333 0.50 14.67 -10.37
CA VAL A 333 0.71 15.87 -9.53
C VAL A 333 -0.46 16.09 -8.58
N HIS A 334 -1.69 16.11 -9.09
CA HIS A 334 -2.87 16.36 -8.26
C HIS A 334 -3.03 15.34 -7.14
N PRO A 335 -3.14 14.04 -7.40
CA PRO A 335 -3.30 13.07 -6.33
C PRO A 335 -2.09 12.99 -5.38
N ALA A 336 -0.88 13.33 -5.86
CA ALA A 336 0.31 13.30 -5.02
C ALA A 336 0.49 14.55 -4.17
N LEU A 337 0.04 15.73 -4.61
CA LEU A 337 0.36 16.99 -3.94
C LEU A 337 -0.82 17.65 -3.21
N ARG A 338 -2.08 17.39 -3.58
CA ARG A 338 -3.25 18.10 -3.04
C ARG A 338 -3.39 18.03 -1.51
N HIS A 339 -2.87 16.98 -0.88
CA HIS A 339 -2.89 16.80 0.58
C HIS A 339 -1.58 17.23 1.26
N ARG A 340 -0.63 17.78 0.49
CA ARG A 340 0.69 18.22 0.93
C ARG A 340 0.88 19.72 0.85
N ILE A 341 -0.13 20.44 0.42
CA ILE A 341 -0.16 21.91 0.34
C ILE A 341 -1.31 22.44 1.18
N LEU A 342 -1.10 23.57 1.81
CA LEU A 342 -2.11 24.23 2.64
C LEU A 342 -2.39 25.61 2.08
N LEU A 343 -3.64 25.88 1.77
CA LEU A 343 -4.10 27.17 1.31
C LEU A 343 -4.03 28.24 2.42
N ARG A 344 -3.94 29.48 2.06
CA ARG A 344 -4.20 30.61 2.96
C ARG A 344 -5.70 30.75 3.15
N SER A 345 -6.12 31.17 4.33
CA SER A 345 -7.57 31.34 4.65
C SER A 345 -8.25 32.33 3.70
N GLU A 346 -7.53 33.35 3.23
CA GLU A 346 -8.07 34.32 2.27
C GLU A 346 -8.39 33.63 0.93
N ALA A 347 -7.50 32.77 0.46
CA ALA A 347 -7.70 32.02 -0.79
C ALA A 347 -8.85 31.01 -0.66
N GLU A 348 -8.99 30.33 0.48
CA GLU A 348 -10.12 29.44 0.76
C GLU A 348 -11.47 30.17 0.74
N ILE A 349 -11.53 31.38 1.31
CA ILE A 349 -12.74 32.21 1.32
C ILE A 349 -13.10 32.66 -0.12
N GLU A 350 -12.10 32.89 -0.97
CA GLU A 350 -12.28 33.19 -2.39
C GLU A 350 -12.69 31.97 -3.22
N GLY A 351 -12.76 30.79 -2.64
CA GLY A 351 -13.16 29.54 -3.29
C GLY A 351 -12.02 28.86 -4.08
N VAL A 352 -10.77 29.24 -3.83
CA VAL A 352 -9.61 28.53 -4.41
C VAL A 352 -9.53 27.14 -3.80
N ILE A 353 -9.25 26.15 -4.64
CA ILE A 353 -9.04 24.76 -4.23
C ILE A 353 -7.58 24.34 -4.51
N PRO A 354 -7.04 23.37 -3.76
CA PRO A 354 -5.65 22.91 -3.97
C PRO A 354 -5.34 22.53 -5.42
N ASP A 355 -6.25 21.86 -6.11
CA ASP A 355 -6.07 21.40 -7.48
C ASP A 355 -5.92 22.59 -8.47
N SER A 356 -6.68 23.69 -8.29
CA SER A 356 -6.52 24.87 -9.14
C SER A 356 -5.15 25.55 -8.98
N VAL A 357 -4.61 25.57 -7.77
CA VAL A 357 -3.25 26.06 -7.50
C VAL A 357 -2.21 25.16 -8.18
N LEU A 358 -2.40 23.86 -8.15
CA LEU A 358 -1.50 22.92 -8.84
C LEU A 358 -1.56 23.10 -10.37
N ASP A 359 -2.72 23.39 -10.95
CA ASP A 359 -2.86 23.70 -12.37
C ASP A 359 -2.09 24.97 -12.75
N GLU A 360 -2.18 26.03 -11.96
CA GLU A 360 -1.40 27.27 -12.15
C GLU A 360 0.11 27.00 -12.09
N ILE A 361 0.56 26.20 -11.13
CA ILE A 361 1.97 25.81 -11.00
C ILE A 361 2.41 25.01 -12.23
N LEU A 362 1.63 24.01 -12.64
CA LEU A 362 1.92 23.20 -13.83
C LEU A 362 2.01 24.04 -15.12
N ALA A 363 1.19 25.08 -15.22
CA ALA A 363 1.24 26.01 -16.37
C ALA A 363 2.47 26.91 -16.33
N SER A 364 3.06 27.17 -15.15
CA SER A 364 4.20 28.06 -14.97
C SER A 364 5.57 27.39 -15.12
N VAL A 365 5.64 26.05 -14.99
CA VAL A 365 6.90 25.30 -15.06
C VAL A 365 7.17 24.81 -16.48
N GLU A 366 8.37 25.09 -16.98
CA GLU A 366 8.78 24.68 -18.34
C GLU A 366 8.89 23.15 -18.41
N VAL A 367 8.23 22.59 -19.43
CA VAL A 367 8.25 21.13 -19.67
C VAL A 367 9.56 20.76 -20.37
N PRO A 368 10.35 19.80 -19.84
CA PRO A 368 11.57 19.35 -20.49
C PRO A 368 11.26 18.70 -21.84
N ARG A 369 12.15 18.95 -22.82
CA ARG A 369 12.04 18.44 -24.20
C ARG A 369 12.75 17.11 -24.35
#